data_08fec30f4affee0fc063270e976e1ad5
#
_entry.id   08fec30f4affee0fc063270e976e1ad5
#
_cell.length_a   1.000
_cell.length_b   1.000
_cell.length_c   1.000
_cell.angle_alpha   90.00
_cell.angle_beta   90.00
_cell.angle_gamma   90.00
#
_symmetry.space_group_name_H-M   'P 1'
#
loop_
_entity.id
_entity.type
_entity.pdbx_description
1 polymer ?
#
loop_
_entity_poly.entity_id
_entity_poly.type
_entity_poly.pdbx_seq_one_letter_code
_entity_poly.pdbx_strand_id
1 'polypeptide(L)'
;VNFCGDVGGKVLIFGSPKQRNVGRDVTYNQAFDYAREIFEAAMPACEARDVTICMEQLTHWETNFCHTPEQTVELIDAVNHPHFQLLLDTKAMSYLEEDRATLIRKYGKYLRHYHANDTNFHGPGWGEVDFAPIFDALRDINYDRYVSVEVFRFEAGPEAIAQKSLEYMKQFV
;
A
#
# COMPACT_ATOMS: atom_id res chain seq x y z
N VAL A 1 3.10 16.51 -0.38
CA VAL A 1 1.78 16.75 0.23
C VAL A 1 1.10 17.93 -0.47
N ASN A 2 1.67 19.14 -0.45
CA ASN A 2 1.03 20.34 -1.02
C ASN A 2 0.60 20.16 -2.48
N PHE A 3 1.48 19.69 -3.35
CA PHE A 3 1.16 19.43 -4.75
C PHE A 3 0.01 18.40 -4.90
N CYS A 4 0.00 17.34 -4.11
CA CYS A 4 -1.10 16.36 -4.10
C CYS A 4 -2.44 17.05 -3.79
N GLY A 5 -2.48 17.89 -2.73
CA GLY A 5 -3.67 18.67 -2.40
C GLY A 5 -4.07 19.69 -3.46
N ASP A 6 -3.10 20.34 -4.13
CA ASP A 6 -3.36 21.35 -5.17
C ASP A 6 -4.08 20.76 -6.40
N VAL A 7 -3.78 19.48 -6.73
CA VAL A 7 -4.45 18.74 -7.82
C VAL A 7 -5.70 17.97 -7.35
N GLY A 8 -6.15 18.18 -6.11
CA GLY A 8 -7.33 17.53 -5.54
C GLY A 8 -7.10 16.08 -5.06
N GLY A 9 -5.84 15.63 -5.01
CA GLY A 9 -5.49 14.30 -4.51
C GLY A 9 -5.74 14.18 -2.99
N LYS A 10 -6.14 12.98 -2.54
CA LYS A 10 -6.44 12.66 -1.14
C LYS A 10 -5.49 11.61 -0.56
N VAL A 11 -4.79 10.89 -1.40
CA VAL A 11 -3.88 9.82 -1.01
C VAL A 11 -2.54 10.04 -1.68
N LEU A 12 -1.47 9.96 -0.90
CA LEU A 12 -0.09 9.99 -1.36
C LEU A 12 0.57 8.67 -0.94
N ILE A 13 1.02 7.87 -1.90
CA ILE A 13 1.62 6.57 -1.64
C ILE A 13 3.11 6.72 -1.38
N PHE A 14 3.58 6.15 -0.28
CA PHE A 14 5.00 6.01 0.02
C PHE A 14 5.42 4.55 -0.16
N GLY A 15 5.71 4.19 -1.43
CA GLY A 15 6.11 2.85 -1.87
C GLY A 15 7.51 2.76 -2.45
N SER A 16 8.35 3.79 -2.30
CA SER A 16 9.68 3.84 -2.91
C SER A 16 10.70 3.01 -2.14
N PRO A 17 11.15 1.84 -2.65
CA PRO A 17 12.06 0.97 -1.89
C PRO A 17 13.45 1.57 -1.70
N LYS A 18 13.99 2.22 -2.74
CA LYS A 18 15.38 2.74 -2.69
C LYS A 18 15.58 3.87 -1.70
N GLN A 19 14.54 4.68 -1.48
CA GLN A 19 14.60 5.84 -0.59
C GLN A 19 14.52 5.47 0.88
N ARG A 20 14.01 4.28 1.21
CA ARG A 20 13.81 3.83 2.58
C ARG A 20 14.74 2.70 3.02
N ASN A 21 15.64 2.24 2.16
CA ASN A 21 16.60 1.21 2.53
C ASN A 21 17.52 1.68 3.64
N VAL A 22 17.61 0.87 4.69
CA VAL A 22 18.54 1.10 5.81
C VAL A 22 19.95 0.89 5.33
N GLY A 23 20.77 1.93 5.43
CA GLY A 23 22.17 1.91 5.05
C GLY A 23 23.05 1.10 6.01
N ARG A 24 24.29 0.80 5.60
CA ARG A 24 25.20 -0.07 6.36
C ARG A 24 25.58 0.47 7.75
N ASP A 25 25.61 1.79 7.89
CA ASP A 25 26.03 2.48 9.12
C ASP A 25 24.84 2.91 9.99
N VAL A 26 23.64 2.43 9.69
CA VAL A 26 22.39 2.77 10.40
C VAL A 26 21.73 1.48 10.86
N THR A 27 21.38 1.40 12.13
CA THR A 27 20.58 0.28 12.64
C THR A 27 19.12 0.43 12.23
N TYR A 28 18.37 -0.67 12.23
CA TYR A 28 16.92 -0.63 11.96
C TYR A 28 16.19 0.35 12.89
N ASN A 29 16.50 0.33 14.18
CA ASN A 29 15.87 1.23 15.16
C ASN A 29 16.17 2.71 14.87
N GLN A 30 17.40 3.04 14.49
CA GLN A 30 17.73 4.42 14.08
C GLN A 30 16.97 4.83 12.81
N ALA A 31 16.85 3.92 11.82
CA ALA A 31 16.08 4.18 10.62
C ALA A 31 14.58 4.35 10.94
N PHE A 32 14.07 3.58 11.89
CA PHE A 32 12.71 3.70 12.38
C PHE A 32 12.46 5.07 13.04
N ASP A 33 13.35 5.52 13.91
CA ASP A 33 13.26 6.85 14.55
C ASP A 33 13.32 7.96 13.50
N TYR A 34 14.21 7.89 12.51
CA TYR A 34 14.28 8.86 11.41
C TYR A 34 12.99 8.87 10.58
N ALA A 35 12.46 7.70 10.27
CA ALA A 35 11.20 7.62 9.53
C ALA A 35 10.05 8.24 10.32
N ARG A 36 9.94 7.93 11.62
CA ARG A 36 8.94 8.51 12.51
C ARG A 36 9.04 10.04 12.52
N GLU A 37 10.22 10.61 12.75
CA GLU A 37 10.43 12.07 12.78
C GLU A 37 10.05 12.74 11.44
N ILE A 38 10.42 12.13 10.31
CA ILE A 38 10.09 12.65 8.98
C ILE A 38 8.58 12.66 8.75
N PHE A 39 7.88 11.57 9.10
CA PHE A 39 6.44 11.50 8.90
C PHE A 39 5.70 12.40 9.89
N GLU A 40 6.09 12.48 11.16
CA GLU A 40 5.55 13.44 12.13
C GLU A 40 5.66 14.89 11.61
N ALA A 41 6.82 15.26 11.05
CA ALA A 41 7.03 16.59 10.48
C ALA A 41 6.15 16.88 9.24
N ALA A 42 5.70 15.85 8.53
CA ALA A 42 4.80 15.99 7.38
C ALA A 42 3.32 16.13 7.78
N MET A 43 2.93 15.69 8.97
CA MET A 43 1.52 15.60 9.38
C MET A 43 0.77 16.93 9.39
N PRO A 44 1.34 18.07 9.84
CA PRO A 44 0.65 19.35 9.76
C PRO A 44 0.26 19.75 8.32
N ALA A 45 1.10 19.44 7.34
CA ALA A 45 0.77 19.68 5.94
C ALA A 45 -0.29 18.69 5.42
N CYS A 46 -0.25 17.44 5.87
CA CYS A 46 -1.26 16.43 5.53
C CYS A 46 -2.64 16.84 6.04
N GLU A 47 -2.73 17.28 7.29
CA GLU A 47 -3.97 17.75 7.90
C GLU A 47 -4.50 19.01 7.18
N ALA A 48 -3.65 20.03 6.97
CA ALA A 48 -4.04 21.27 6.31
C ALA A 48 -4.54 21.07 4.86
N ARG A 49 -4.10 20.01 4.18
CA ARG A 49 -4.47 19.70 2.78
C ARG A 49 -5.47 18.56 2.66
N ASP A 50 -5.87 17.93 3.77
CA ASP A 50 -6.69 16.71 3.80
C ASP A 50 -6.12 15.62 2.88
N VAL A 51 -4.80 15.37 3.02
CA VAL A 51 -4.05 14.34 2.28
C VAL A 51 -3.53 13.30 3.26
N THR A 52 -3.76 12.04 2.97
CA THR A 52 -3.22 10.91 3.76
C THR A 52 -2.01 10.32 3.06
N ILE A 53 -0.88 10.22 3.77
CA ILE A 53 0.26 9.42 3.33
C ILE A 53 -0.02 7.96 3.67
N CYS A 54 0.03 7.09 2.68
CA CYS A 54 -0.11 5.66 2.84
C CYS A 54 1.25 4.99 2.71
N MET A 55 1.73 4.44 3.82
CA MET A 55 2.97 3.65 3.84
C MET A 55 2.69 2.28 3.25
N GLU A 56 3.35 1.96 2.16
CA GLU A 56 3.21 0.69 1.49
C GLU A 56 4.13 -0.37 2.10
N GLN A 57 3.56 -1.49 2.50
CA GLN A 57 4.32 -2.69 2.79
C GLN A 57 4.89 -3.25 1.48
N LEU A 58 6.19 -3.45 1.42
CA LEU A 58 6.90 -4.03 0.28
C LEU A 58 7.50 -5.40 0.64
N THR A 59 8.00 -6.11 -0.36
CA THR A 59 8.67 -7.38 -0.11
C THR A 59 10.08 -7.19 0.47
N HIS A 60 10.60 -8.21 1.15
CA HIS A 60 11.98 -8.21 1.65
C HIS A 60 13.03 -8.20 0.53
N TRP A 61 12.63 -8.48 -0.71
CA TRP A 61 13.49 -8.35 -1.89
C TRP A 61 13.63 -6.91 -2.38
N GLU A 62 12.62 -6.11 -2.11
CA GLU A 62 12.56 -4.72 -2.55
C GLU A 62 13.21 -3.77 -1.54
N THR A 63 13.05 -4.06 -0.25
CA THR A 63 13.55 -3.21 0.84
C THR A 63 13.87 -4.02 2.09
N ASN A 64 14.73 -3.48 2.93
CA ASN A 64 15.03 -3.98 4.27
C ASN A 64 14.33 -3.17 5.39
N PHE A 65 13.33 -2.34 5.03
CA PHE A 65 12.60 -1.51 5.99
C PHE A 65 11.09 -1.55 5.73
N CYS A 66 10.29 -1.87 6.74
CA CYS A 66 8.83 -2.04 6.65
C CYS A 66 8.42 -3.01 5.53
N HIS A 67 8.95 -4.24 5.57
CA HIS A 67 8.64 -5.28 4.59
C HIS A 67 7.53 -6.25 5.04
N THR A 68 6.94 -6.01 6.20
CA THR A 68 5.72 -6.69 6.64
C THR A 68 4.65 -5.67 7.03
N PRO A 69 3.36 -6.03 6.97
CA PRO A 69 2.28 -5.17 7.47
C PRO A 69 2.46 -4.82 8.95
N GLU A 70 2.96 -5.75 9.77
CA GLU A 70 3.22 -5.55 11.19
C GLU A 70 4.24 -4.43 11.42
N GLN A 71 5.40 -4.49 10.78
CA GLN A 71 6.43 -3.44 10.88
C GLN A 71 5.92 -2.09 10.38
N THR A 72 5.07 -2.11 9.35
CA THR A 72 4.48 -0.88 8.80
C THR A 72 3.50 -0.27 9.80
N VAL A 73 2.68 -1.10 10.45
CA VAL A 73 1.73 -0.67 11.47
C VAL A 73 2.45 -0.17 12.74
N GLU A 74 3.56 -0.79 13.14
CA GLU A 74 4.38 -0.27 14.24
C GLU A 74 4.83 1.18 13.98
N LEU A 75 5.25 1.50 12.74
CA LEU A 75 5.59 2.86 12.37
C LEU A 75 4.37 3.79 12.34
N ILE A 76 3.23 3.31 11.85
CA ILE A 76 1.97 4.08 11.85
C ILE A 76 1.54 4.40 13.26
N ASP A 77 1.59 3.44 14.17
CA ASP A 77 1.24 3.63 15.58
C ASP A 77 2.23 4.58 16.28
N ALA A 78 3.52 4.54 15.91
CA ALA A 78 4.53 5.44 16.46
C ALA A 78 4.33 6.90 16.01
N VAL A 79 3.96 7.13 14.75
CA VAL A 79 3.59 8.48 14.23
C VAL A 79 2.26 8.94 14.81
N ASN A 80 1.35 8.01 15.09
CA ASN A 80 0.06 8.23 15.75
C ASN A 80 -0.75 9.41 15.19
N HIS A 81 -0.95 9.43 13.86
CA HIS A 81 -1.70 10.48 13.20
C HIS A 81 -2.69 9.94 12.16
N PRO A 82 -3.94 10.45 12.06
CA PRO A 82 -4.96 9.91 11.14
C PRO A 82 -4.61 10.05 9.66
N HIS A 83 -3.71 10.96 9.31
CA HIS A 83 -3.21 11.15 7.94
C HIS A 83 -1.93 10.35 7.62
N PHE A 84 -1.55 9.37 8.47
CA PHE A 84 -0.50 8.40 8.16
C PHE A 84 -1.05 7.00 8.33
N GLN A 85 -1.25 6.26 7.24
CA GLN A 85 -2.02 5.02 7.21
C GLN A 85 -1.35 3.94 6.37
N LEU A 86 -1.92 2.72 6.37
CA LEU A 86 -1.41 1.54 5.68
C LEU A 86 -1.90 1.49 4.23
N LEU A 87 -1.00 1.06 3.34
CA LEU A 87 -1.33 0.48 2.05
C LEU A 87 -0.92 -0.99 2.04
N LEU A 88 -1.83 -1.85 1.62
CA LEU A 88 -1.55 -3.26 1.32
C LEU A 88 -1.51 -3.48 -0.19
N ASP A 89 -0.55 -4.26 -0.63
CA ASP A 89 -0.31 -4.62 -2.02
C ASP A 89 -0.44 -6.13 -2.22
N THR A 90 -1.22 -6.56 -3.23
CA THR A 90 -1.52 -7.98 -3.47
C THR A 90 -0.26 -8.81 -3.72
N LYS A 91 0.66 -8.33 -4.56
CA LYS A 91 1.93 -8.99 -4.86
C LYS A 91 2.81 -9.06 -3.61
N ALA A 92 2.93 -7.93 -2.88
CA ALA A 92 3.78 -7.89 -1.70
C ALA A 92 3.31 -8.83 -0.59
N MET A 93 2.00 -8.96 -0.37
CA MET A 93 1.43 -9.94 0.56
C MET A 93 1.65 -11.39 0.15
N SER A 94 1.87 -11.67 -1.15
CA SER A 94 2.08 -13.04 -1.65
C SER A 94 3.35 -13.72 -1.12
N TYR A 95 4.27 -12.95 -0.55
CA TYR A 95 5.53 -13.45 0.01
C TYR A 95 5.48 -13.66 1.52
N LEU A 96 4.30 -13.48 2.13
CA LEU A 96 4.07 -13.68 3.55
C LEU A 96 3.43 -15.06 3.79
N GLU A 97 3.55 -15.57 5.01
CA GLU A 97 2.97 -16.87 5.39
C GLU A 97 1.45 -16.81 5.53
N GLU A 98 0.94 -15.69 6.05
CA GLU A 98 -0.51 -15.47 6.17
C GLU A 98 -1.12 -15.15 4.80
N ASP A 99 -2.31 -15.69 4.52
CA ASP A 99 -3.04 -15.36 3.29
C ASP A 99 -3.52 -13.91 3.27
N ARG A 100 -3.73 -13.38 2.06
CA ARG A 100 -4.09 -11.97 1.83
C ARG A 100 -5.38 -11.55 2.53
N ALA A 101 -6.40 -12.41 2.51
CA ALA A 101 -7.68 -12.11 3.13
C ALA A 101 -7.57 -12.00 4.65
N THR A 102 -6.77 -12.87 5.28
CA THR A 102 -6.44 -12.81 6.70
C THR A 102 -5.69 -11.52 7.04
N LEU A 103 -4.68 -11.16 6.26
CA LEU A 103 -3.93 -9.91 6.46
C LEU A 103 -4.82 -8.67 6.32
N ILE A 104 -5.72 -8.63 5.33
CA ILE A 104 -6.67 -7.53 5.14
C ILE A 104 -7.56 -7.37 6.37
N ARG A 105 -8.14 -8.47 6.88
CA ARG A 105 -8.98 -8.43 8.09
C ARG A 105 -8.19 -7.99 9.32
N LYS A 106 -7.00 -8.53 9.50
CA LYS A 106 -6.11 -8.25 10.65
C LYS A 106 -5.72 -6.77 10.74
N TYR A 107 -5.38 -6.17 9.60
CA TYR A 107 -4.90 -4.79 9.54
C TYR A 107 -5.92 -3.79 9.00
N GLY A 108 -7.17 -4.19 8.83
CA GLY A 108 -8.23 -3.40 8.20
C GLY A 108 -8.46 -2.02 8.81
N LYS A 109 -8.30 -1.86 10.13
CA LYS A 109 -8.45 -0.57 10.80
C LYS A 109 -7.43 0.49 10.36
N TYR A 110 -6.27 0.05 9.82
CA TYR A 110 -5.20 0.92 9.32
C TYR A 110 -5.26 1.11 7.80
N LEU A 111 -6.02 0.24 7.09
CA LEU A 111 -6.01 0.19 5.64
C LEU A 111 -6.69 1.42 5.02
N ARG A 112 -5.90 2.24 4.34
CA ARG A 112 -6.38 3.46 3.65
C ARG A 112 -6.38 3.35 2.14
N HIS A 113 -5.49 2.53 1.58
CA HIS A 113 -5.39 2.27 0.15
C HIS A 113 -5.01 0.82 -0.11
N TYR A 114 -5.44 0.29 -1.26
CA TYR A 114 -5.16 -1.07 -1.65
C TYR A 114 -4.64 -1.12 -3.10
N HIS A 115 -3.49 -1.78 -3.32
CA HIS A 115 -2.98 -2.05 -4.66
C HIS A 115 -3.39 -3.45 -5.12
N ALA A 116 -4.06 -3.49 -6.27
CA ALA A 116 -4.45 -4.71 -6.95
C ALA A 116 -3.48 -4.98 -8.12
N ASN A 117 -2.72 -6.03 -8.00
CA ASN A 117 -1.80 -6.56 -9.01
C ASN A 117 -1.70 -8.07 -8.89
N ASP A 118 -1.01 -8.70 -9.82
CA ASP A 118 -0.78 -10.13 -9.79
C ASP A 118 0.70 -10.45 -9.53
N THR A 119 1.00 -11.66 -9.08
CA THR A 119 2.36 -12.14 -8.79
C THR A 119 3.26 -12.19 -10.03
N ASN A 120 2.68 -12.21 -11.22
CA ASN A 120 3.39 -12.12 -12.51
C ASN A 120 3.70 -10.69 -12.95
N PHE A 121 3.46 -9.67 -12.08
CA PHE A 121 3.67 -8.24 -12.30
C PHE A 121 2.70 -7.57 -13.28
N HIS A 122 1.66 -8.26 -13.70
CA HIS A 122 0.52 -7.70 -14.43
C HIS A 122 -0.61 -7.24 -13.50
N GLY A 123 -1.67 -6.69 -14.06
CA GLY A 123 -2.87 -6.32 -13.34
C GLY A 123 -3.77 -7.51 -13.00
N PRO A 124 -4.82 -7.30 -12.20
CA PRO A 124 -5.82 -8.31 -11.89
C PRO A 124 -6.44 -8.95 -13.15
N GLY A 125 -6.61 -10.26 -13.12
CA GLY A 125 -7.14 -11.03 -14.26
C GLY A 125 -6.14 -11.34 -15.37
N TRP A 126 -4.87 -11.01 -15.17
CA TRP A 126 -3.78 -11.36 -16.08
C TRP A 126 -2.91 -12.51 -15.57
N GLY A 127 -3.09 -12.95 -14.33
CA GLY A 127 -2.37 -14.03 -13.69
C GLY A 127 -3.30 -14.97 -12.94
N GLU A 128 -2.80 -15.55 -11.85
CA GLU A 128 -3.47 -16.62 -11.12
C GLU A 128 -4.02 -16.20 -9.75
N VAL A 129 -3.88 -14.92 -9.37
CA VAL A 129 -4.43 -14.44 -8.10
C VAL A 129 -5.94 -14.50 -8.12
N ASP A 130 -6.51 -15.27 -7.18
CA ASP A 130 -7.95 -15.25 -6.91
C ASP A 130 -8.29 -13.99 -6.09
N PHE A 131 -9.04 -13.08 -6.68
CA PHE A 131 -9.47 -11.86 -6.03
C PHE A 131 -10.77 -12.00 -5.23
N ALA A 132 -11.52 -13.10 -5.37
CA ALA A 132 -12.76 -13.29 -4.62
C ALA A 132 -12.54 -13.20 -3.09
N PRO A 133 -11.63 -13.95 -2.46
CA PRO A 133 -11.39 -13.85 -1.03
C PRO A 133 -10.81 -12.48 -0.59
N ILE A 134 -10.10 -11.78 -1.49
CA ILE A 134 -9.58 -10.44 -1.24
C ILE A 134 -10.76 -9.45 -1.12
N PHE A 135 -11.67 -9.45 -2.10
CA PHE A 135 -12.83 -8.56 -2.07
C PHE A 135 -13.82 -8.92 -0.95
N ASP A 136 -13.95 -10.22 -0.60
CA ASP A 136 -14.70 -10.63 0.60
C ASP A 136 -14.11 -10.02 1.87
N ALA A 137 -12.79 -10.08 2.02
CA ALA A 137 -12.11 -9.49 3.18
C ALA A 137 -12.23 -7.96 3.22
N LEU A 138 -12.16 -7.28 2.06
CA LEU A 138 -12.39 -5.84 1.98
C LEU A 138 -13.82 -5.47 2.38
N ARG A 139 -14.83 -6.26 1.98
CA ARG A 139 -16.22 -6.08 2.43
C ARG A 139 -16.38 -6.30 3.93
N ASP A 140 -15.75 -7.33 4.49
CA ASP A 140 -15.83 -7.66 5.92
C ASP A 140 -15.32 -6.52 6.81
N ILE A 141 -14.33 -5.76 6.35
CA ILE A 141 -13.82 -4.59 7.05
C ILE A 141 -14.54 -3.28 6.69
N ASN A 142 -15.61 -3.34 5.90
CA ASN A 142 -16.34 -2.19 5.37
C ASN A 142 -15.43 -1.19 4.62
N TYR A 143 -14.54 -1.71 3.78
CA TYR A 143 -13.63 -0.88 2.99
C TYR A 143 -14.39 -0.14 1.89
N ASP A 144 -14.48 1.19 2.01
CA ASP A 144 -15.23 2.09 1.13
C ASP A 144 -14.34 2.97 0.24
N ARG A 145 -13.07 2.60 0.08
CA ARG A 145 -12.04 3.40 -0.58
C ARG A 145 -11.61 2.79 -1.91
N TYR A 146 -10.61 3.41 -2.52
CA TYR A 146 -10.12 2.97 -3.83
C TYR A 146 -9.25 1.73 -3.75
N VAL A 147 -9.51 0.80 -4.68
CA VAL A 147 -8.62 -0.29 -5.06
C VAL A 147 -7.99 0.09 -6.40
N SER A 148 -6.69 0.36 -6.39
CA SER A 148 -5.97 0.83 -7.59
C SER A 148 -5.21 -0.31 -8.26
N VAL A 149 -5.33 -0.41 -9.57
CA VAL A 149 -4.49 -1.31 -10.36
C VAL A 149 -3.07 -0.76 -10.42
N GLU A 150 -2.10 -1.56 -9.99
CA GLU A 150 -0.69 -1.28 -10.14
C GLU A 150 -0.03 -2.38 -10.97
N VAL A 151 0.76 -2.01 -11.97
CA VAL A 151 1.43 -2.98 -12.85
C VAL A 151 2.89 -2.59 -13.09
N PHE A 152 3.71 -3.61 -13.35
CA PHE A 152 5.14 -3.46 -13.64
C PHE A 152 5.48 -3.98 -15.04
N ARG A 153 4.49 -4.54 -15.75
CA ARG A 153 4.59 -5.01 -17.14
C ARG A 153 3.56 -4.30 -18.00
N PHE A 154 4.02 -3.72 -19.10
CA PHE A 154 3.24 -2.77 -19.92
C PHE A 154 3.06 -3.24 -21.35
N GLU A 155 3.48 -4.44 -21.71
CA GLU A 155 3.52 -4.95 -23.10
C GLU A 155 2.14 -4.97 -23.77
N ALA A 156 1.07 -5.15 -22.98
CA ALA A 156 -0.29 -5.15 -23.49
C ALA A 156 -0.85 -3.76 -23.82
N GLY A 157 -0.14 -2.70 -23.43
CA GLY A 157 -0.57 -1.32 -23.56
C GLY A 157 -1.52 -0.85 -22.44
N PRO A 158 -1.51 0.46 -22.13
CA PRO A 158 -2.20 0.99 -20.95
C PRO A 158 -3.72 0.83 -21.01
N GLU A 159 -4.33 0.98 -22.17
CA GLU A 159 -5.76 0.87 -22.37
C GLU A 159 -6.26 -0.56 -22.10
N ALA A 160 -5.60 -1.56 -22.70
CA ALA A 160 -5.94 -2.97 -22.51
C ALA A 160 -5.76 -3.41 -21.06
N ILE A 161 -4.68 -2.94 -20.40
CA ILE A 161 -4.42 -3.22 -18.99
C ILE A 161 -5.53 -2.64 -18.12
N ALA A 162 -5.85 -1.36 -18.30
CA ALA A 162 -6.87 -0.69 -17.50
C ALA A 162 -8.26 -1.33 -17.71
N GLN A 163 -8.66 -1.56 -18.95
CA GLN A 163 -9.96 -2.13 -19.29
C GLN A 163 -10.12 -3.54 -18.70
N LYS A 164 -9.20 -4.44 -19.04
CA LYS A 164 -9.31 -5.85 -18.61
C LYS A 164 -9.25 -5.99 -17.09
N SER A 165 -8.35 -5.27 -16.41
CA SER A 165 -8.25 -5.32 -14.96
C SER A 165 -9.50 -4.79 -14.28
N LEU A 166 -10.08 -3.70 -14.80
CA LEU A 166 -11.33 -3.16 -14.28
C LEU A 166 -12.52 -4.11 -14.51
N GLU A 167 -12.65 -4.68 -15.70
CA GLU A 167 -13.70 -5.67 -16.03
C GLU A 167 -13.59 -6.91 -15.13
N TYR A 168 -12.36 -7.38 -14.87
CA TYR A 168 -12.14 -8.50 -13.97
C TYR A 168 -12.53 -8.17 -12.53
N MET A 169 -12.09 -7.03 -11.99
CA MET A 169 -12.39 -6.66 -10.61
C MET A 169 -13.89 -6.38 -10.38
N LYS A 170 -14.61 -5.85 -11.38
CA LYS A 170 -16.07 -5.61 -11.29
C LYS A 170 -16.90 -6.87 -11.03
N GLN A 171 -16.35 -8.06 -11.23
CA GLN A 171 -17.04 -9.31 -10.92
C GLN A 171 -17.19 -9.56 -9.42
N PHE A 172 -16.43 -8.86 -8.59
CA PHE A 172 -16.36 -9.06 -7.14
C PHE A 172 -16.96 -7.90 -6.32
N VAL A 173 -17.37 -6.81 -6.96
CA VAL A 173 -17.92 -5.59 -6.30
C VAL A 173 -19.44 -5.66 -6.21
#